data_25761448b890be1ff5ad6eb81bffc8c9
#
_entry.id   25761448b890be1ff5ad6eb81bffc8c9
#
_cell.length_a   1.000
_cell.length_b   1.000
_cell.length_c   1.000
_cell.angle_alpha   90.00
_cell.angle_beta   90.00
_cell.angle_gamma   90.00
#
_symmetry.space_group_name_H-M   'P 1'
#
loop_
_entity.id
_entity.type
_entity.pdbx_description
1 polymer ?
#
loop_
_entity_poly.entity_id
_entity_poly.type
_entity_poly.pdbx_seq_one_letter_code
_entity_poly.pdbx_strand_id
1 'polypeptide(L)'
;LLSSSLLCTVSFSAQAQNCPINIDFEFGNFTGWTCHTGTVASVGGINQITFDQSGAPFNNRHTIYSRNPGAGVDEYGGFPKNCPNGSGHSIKLGNNSAGREAEGVSYDFTIPSNANTYNIIYNYAVVFQDPGHFESEQPRLDLLVQNLTDNTVISCSSFSFFANGSPLPGFELSPNPGSNTPVWYKNWTAVSLNLDNLAGKNIRLFFKTADCTFRIHFG
;
A
#
# COMPACT_ATOMS: atom_id res chain seq x y z
N LEU A 1 -39.74 -28.44 46.15
CA LEU A 1 -39.02 -28.75 44.91
C LEU A 1 -38.22 -27.51 44.51
N LEU A 2 -36.88 -27.50 44.85
CA LEU A 2 -35.95 -26.47 44.39
C LEU A 2 -35.39 -26.96 43.04
N SER A 3 -35.64 -26.20 41.97
CA SER A 3 -35.02 -26.40 40.67
C SER A 3 -33.67 -25.64 40.63
N SER A 4 -32.58 -26.39 40.60
CA SER A 4 -31.23 -25.83 40.41
C SER A 4 -30.95 -25.69 38.92
N SER A 5 -30.97 -24.48 38.40
CA SER A 5 -30.56 -24.19 37.02
C SER A 5 -29.01 -24.08 36.95
N LEU A 6 -28.40 -25.03 36.25
CA LEU A 6 -26.98 -25.05 35.96
C LEU A 6 -26.69 -24.03 34.83
N LEU A 7 -26.10 -22.89 35.18
CA LEU A 7 -25.61 -21.93 34.19
C LEU A 7 -24.24 -22.42 33.63
N CYS A 8 -24.24 -22.87 32.37
CA CYS A 8 -23.01 -23.21 31.66
C CYS A 8 -22.40 -21.91 31.09
N THR A 9 -21.34 -21.42 31.71
CA THR A 9 -20.58 -20.28 31.19
C THR A 9 -19.60 -20.77 30.12
N VAL A 10 -19.87 -20.48 28.85
CA VAL A 10 -18.92 -20.71 27.75
C VAL A 10 -17.96 -19.56 27.75
N SER A 11 -16.70 -19.79 28.16
CA SER A 11 -15.63 -18.82 28.06
C SER A 11 -15.06 -18.85 26.65
N PHE A 12 -15.31 -17.80 25.85
CA PHE A 12 -14.62 -17.59 24.62
C PHE A 12 -13.26 -16.93 24.92
N SER A 13 -12.17 -17.68 24.81
CA SER A 13 -10.84 -17.09 24.76
C SER A 13 -10.61 -16.54 23.36
N ALA A 14 -10.82 -15.24 23.15
CA ALA A 14 -10.31 -14.56 21.97
C ALA A 14 -8.78 -14.57 22.07
N GLN A 15 -8.11 -15.39 21.28
CA GLN A 15 -6.67 -15.26 21.10
C GLN A 15 -6.45 -14.00 20.26
N ALA A 16 -5.86 -12.97 20.86
CA ALA A 16 -5.38 -11.82 20.12
C ALA A 16 -4.34 -12.33 19.11
N GLN A 17 -4.62 -12.16 17.83
CA GLN A 17 -3.66 -12.43 16.77
C GLN A 17 -2.46 -11.49 17.00
N ASN A 18 -1.24 -12.03 17.13
CA ASN A 18 -0.05 -11.21 17.26
C ASN A 18 0.19 -10.47 15.92
N CYS A 19 -0.24 -9.22 15.85
CA CYS A 19 0.11 -8.35 14.74
C CYS A 19 1.63 -8.13 14.71
N PRO A 20 2.26 -8.18 13.54
CA PRO A 20 3.65 -7.77 13.38
C PRO A 20 3.85 -6.32 13.85
N ILE A 21 4.98 -6.05 14.51
CA ILE A 21 5.25 -4.77 15.16
C ILE A 21 5.21 -3.62 14.15
N ASN A 22 4.36 -2.61 14.39
CA ASN A 22 4.23 -1.40 13.57
C ASN A 22 3.91 -1.67 12.08
N ILE A 23 3.30 -2.79 11.74
CA ILE A 23 2.86 -3.06 10.37
C ILE A 23 1.80 -2.06 9.90
N ASP A 24 1.10 -1.45 10.83
CA ASP A 24 0.03 -0.46 10.68
C ASP A 24 0.52 0.99 10.77
N PHE A 25 1.82 1.22 10.92
CA PHE A 25 2.45 2.53 11.14
C PHE A 25 2.01 3.27 12.42
N GLU A 26 1.35 2.61 13.37
CA GLU A 26 0.81 3.27 14.57
C GLU A 26 1.88 3.81 15.53
N PHE A 27 3.16 3.48 15.34
CA PHE A 27 4.28 4.16 16.02
C PHE A 27 4.57 5.57 15.48
N GLY A 28 3.89 6.01 14.40
CA GLY A 28 4.14 7.29 13.75
C GLY A 28 5.52 7.37 13.06
N ASN A 29 6.07 6.23 12.69
CA ASN A 29 7.37 6.14 12.03
C ASN A 29 7.47 4.87 11.17
N PHE A 30 8.61 4.68 10.47
CA PHE A 30 8.86 3.52 9.62
C PHE A 30 9.60 2.37 10.32
N THR A 31 9.56 2.27 11.63
CA THR A 31 10.17 1.14 12.36
C THR A 31 9.59 -0.20 11.86
N GLY A 32 10.46 -1.14 11.49
CA GLY A 32 10.08 -2.43 10.91
C GLY A 32 9.89 -2.40 9.39
N TRP A 33 9.70 -1.23 8.79
CA TRP A 33 9.62 -1.04 7.35
C TRP A 33 10.97 -0.67 6.76
N THR A 34 11.26 -1.17 5.56
CA THR A 34 12.38 -0.72 4.73
C THR A 34 11.84 0.18 3.63
N CYS A 35 12.34 1.40 3.56
CA CYS A 35 12.01 2.37 2.53
C CYS A 35 12.97 2.21 1.34
N HIS A 36 12.45 2.38 0.12
CA HIS A 36 13.22 2.24 -1.12
C HIS A 36 12.98 3.45 -2.01
N THR A 37 14.03 3.93 -2.66
CA THR A 37 13.93 4.92 -3.73
C THR A 37 14.72 4.48 -4.94
N GLY A 38 14.27 4.93 -6.10
CA GLY A 38 14.90 4.60 -7.37
C GLY A 38 14.30 5.40 -8.51
N THR A 39 14.41 4.83 -9.68
CA THR A 39 13.97 5.44 -10.94
C THR A 39 13.22 4.44 -11.81
N VAL A 40 12.56 4.97 -12.83
CA VAL A 40 11.85 4.17 -13.83
C VAL A 40 12.38 4.39 -15.23
N ALA A 41 12.27 3.34 -16.05
CA ALA A 41 12.58 3.38 -17.47
C ALA A 41 11.61 2.45 -18.24
N SER A 42 11.31 2.80 -19.49
CA SER A 42 10.60 1.88 -20.40
C SER A 42 11.61 0.87 -20.94
N VAL A 43 11.45 -0.40 -20.52
CA VAL A 43 12.33 -1.51 -20.92
C VAL A 43 11.46 -2.69 -21.32
N GLY A 44 11.66 -3.18 -22.54
CA GLY A 44 10.93 -4.37 -23.02
C GLY A 44 9.40 -4.24 -23.04
N GLY A 45 8.88 -3.02 -23.19
CA GLY A 45 7.43 -2.75 -23.19
C GLY A 45 6.80 -2.68 -21.80
N ILE A 46 7.59 -2.54 -20.75
CA ILE A 46 7.12 -2.33 -19.36
C ILE A 46 7.78 -1.10 -18.73
N ASN A 47 7.09 -0.42 -17.84
CA ASN A 47 7.66 0.58 -16.94
C ASN A 47 8.45 -0.16 -15.86
N GLN A 48 9.76 -0.28 -16.04
CA GLN A 48 10.65 -1.00 -15.12
C GLN A 48 11.10 -0.08 -13.98
N ILE A 49 10.78 -0.46 -12.75
CA ILE A 49 11.30 0.17 -11.54
C ILE A 49 12.66 -0.42 -11.22
N THR A 50 13.65 0.44 -10.96
CA THR A 50 14.97 0.07 -10.43
C THR A 50 15.20 0.83 -9.14
N PHE A 51 15.24 0.12 -8.01
CA PHE A 51 15.61 0.71 -6.72
C PHE A 51 17.13 0.69 -6.58
N ASP A 52 17.70 1.85 -6.30
CA ASP A 52 19.15 2.08 -6.12
C ASP A 52 19.51 2.35 -4.65
N GLN A 53 18.54 2.73 -3.83
CA GLN A 53 18.72 2.97 -2.41
C GLN A 53 17.60 2.32 -1.59
N SER A 54 17.97 1.81 -0.41
CA SER A 54 17.02 1.25 0.56
C SER A 54 17.53 1.44 2.00
N GLY A 55 16.58 1.58 2.94
CA GLY A 55 16.87 1.78 4.36
C GLY A 55 15.87 2.67 5.06
N ALA A 56 16.34 3.78 5.63
CA ALA A 56 15.50 4.77 6.30
C ALA A 56 14.61 5.55 5.31
N PRO A 57 13.54 6.23 5.77
CA PRO A 57 12.69 7.03 4.90
C PRO A 57 13.49 8.19 4.26
N PHE A 58 13.23 8.42 2.98
CA PHE A 58 13.82 9.51 2.22
C PHE A 58 12.88 10.72 2.23
N ASN A 59 13.43 11.89 2.49
CA ASN A 59 12.66 13.13 2.54
C ASN A 59 11.92 13.38 1.23
N ASN A 60 10.67 13.85 1.33
CA ASN A 60 9.79 14.12 0.21
C ASN A 60 9.44 12.90 -0.69
N ARG A 61 9.90 11.70 -0.32
CA ARG A 61 9.61 10.44 -1.03
C ARG A 61 8.76 9.50 -0.15
N HIS A 62 8.95 9.56 1.18
CA HIS A 62 8.23 8.78 2.18
C HIS A 62 7.74 9.73 3.25
N THR A 63 6.42 9.89 3.37
CA THR A 63 5.81 10.82 4.33
C THR A 63 4.86 10.08 5.25
N ILE A 64 4.93 10.35 6.54
CA ILE A 64 3.92 9.93 7.52
C ILE A 64 2.93 11.06 7.71
N TYR A 65 1.65 10.73 7.60
CA TYR A 65 0.54 11.59 7.99
C TYR A 65 -0.05 11.13 9.30
N SER A 66 -0.21 12.05 10.24
CA SER A 66 -0.84 11.78 11.54
C SER A 66 -2.25 12.36 11.57
N ARG A 67 -3.18 11.65 12.19
CA ARG A 67 -4.55 12.12 12.40
C ARG A 67 -4.61 13.33 13.33
N ASN A 68 -3.70 13.40 14.27
CA ASN A 68 -3.63 14.49 15.26
C ASN A 68 -2.22 15.11 15.33
N PRO A 69 -2.03 16.39 14.92
CA PRO A 69 -3.03 17.25 14.27
C PRO A 69 -3.40 16.72 12.88
N GLY A 70 -4.61 16.97 12.40
CA GLY A 70 -5.08 16.43 11.12
C GLY A 70 -4.18 16.81 9.93
N ALA A 71 -3.89 15.85 9.07
CA ALA A 71 -3.02 16.04 7.90
C ALA A 71 -3.72 16.74 6.72
N GLY A 72 -5.02 17.07 6.87
CA GLY A 72 -5.83 17.66 5.80
C GLY A 72 -6.30 16.65 4.77
N VAL A 73 -6.65 17.16 3.59
CA VAL A 73 -7.14 16.37 2.46
C VAL A 73 -6.14 16.36 1.31
N ASP A 74 -6.23 15.36 0.46
CA ASP A 74 -5.49 15.32 -0.80
C ASP A 74 -5.99 16.40 -1.76
N GLU A 75 -5.08 17.06 -2.46
CA GLU A 75 -5.42 18.19 -3.34
C GLU A 75 -6.13 17.78 -4.63
N TYR A 76 -5.94 16.55 -5.07
CA TYR A 76 -6.55 16.02 -6.29
C TYR A 76 -7.84 15.25 -6.02
N GLY A 77 -7.83 14.37 -5.02
CA GLY A 77 -8.96 13.50 -4.70
C GLY A 77 -9.90 14.03 -3.63
N GLY A 78 -9.50 15.07 -2.86
CA GLY A 78 -10.30 15.63 -1.78
C GLY A 78 -10.52 14.65 -0.61
N PHE A 79 -9.95 13.46 -0.62
CA PHE A 79 -10.06 12.50 0.45
C PHE A 79 -9.09 12.83 1.60
N PRO A 80 -9.38 12.42 2.85
CA PRO A 80 -8.47 12.63 3.97
C PRO A 80 -7.11 11.98 3.72
N LYS A 81 -6.00 12.68 3.99
CA LYS A 81 -4.65 12.11 3.90
C LYS A 81 -4.41 10.99 4.90
N ASN A 82 -5.11 11.00 6.03
CA ASN A 82 -5.17 9.85 6.93
C ASN A 82 -6.32 8.93 6.55
N CYS A 83 -6.06 7.63 6.57
CA CYS A 83 -7.08 6.62 6.32
C CYS A 83 -8.27 6.78 7.30
N PRO A 84 -9.52 6.80 6.82
CA PRO A 84 -10.70 7.00 7.65
C PRO A 84 -11.09 5.76 8.47
N ASN A 85 -10.35 4.65 8.38
CA ASN A 85 -10.62 3.39 9.08
C ASN A 85 -10.41 3.42 10.61
N GLY A 86 -9.99 4.54 11.18
CA GLY A 86 -9.68 4.68 12.61
C GLY A 86 -8.18 4.72 12.92
N SER A 87 -7.31 4.38 11.96
CA SER A 87 -5.85 4.44 12.13
C SER A 87 -5.37 5.85 12.54
N GLY A 88 -4.39 5.91 13.42
CA GLY A 88 -3.72 7.15 13.84
C GLY A 88 -2.78 7.70 12.79
N HIS A 89 -2.28 6.84 11.91
CA HIS A 89 -1.26 7.18 10.92
C HIS A 89 -1.57 6.57 9.55
N SER A 90 -1.04 7.22 8.51
CA SER A 90 -0.97 6.71 7.13
C SER A 90 0.34 7.15 6.51
N ILE A 91 0.80 6.44 5.49
CA ILE A 91 1.97 6.85 4.73
C ILE A 91 1.57 7.34 3.34
N LYS A 92 2.39 8.23 2.78
CA LYS A 92 2.39 8.56 1.36
C LYS A 92 3.73 8.14 0.76
N LEU A 93 3.67 7.46 -0.37
CA LEU A 93 4.80 7.19 -1.25
C LEU A 93 4.74 8.18 -2.41
N GLY A 94 5.88 8.69 -2.81
CA GLY A 94 5.99 9.67 -3.89
C GLY A 94 5.61 11.08 -3.48
N ASN A 95 5.57 11.93 -4.48
CA ASN A 95 5.25 13.35 -4.36
C ASN A 95 4.51 13.80 -5.63
N ASN A 96 4.23 15.08 -5.77
CA ASN A 96 3.62 15.67 -6.97
C ASN A 96 4.65 16.36 -7.89
N SER A 97 5.92 16.05 -7.72
CA SER A 97 6.99 16.48 -8.61
C SER A 97 7.26 15.41 -9.66
N ALA A 98 7.60 15.81 -10.85
CA ALA A 98 7.93 14.88 -11.93
C ALA A 98 9.43 14.60 -11.94
N GLY A 99 9.85 13.34 -12.05
CA GLY A 99 11.27 13.02 -11.97
C GLY A 99 11.72 11.66 -12.50
N ARG A 100 10.83 10.83 -13.01
CA ARG A 100 11.04 9.37 -13.18
C ARG A 100 11.34 8.71 -11.84
N GLU A 101 10.72 9.18 -10.82
CA GLU A 101 10.94 8.71 -9.47
C GLU A 101 10.20 7.39 -9.24
N ALA A 102 10.74 6.56 -8.36
CA ALA A 102 10.07 5.39 -7.85
C ALA A 102 10.32 5.27 -6.35
N GLU A 103 9.27 5.00 -5.62
CA GLU A 103 9.28 4.78 -4.19
C GLU A 103 8.75 3.39 -3.85
N GLY A 104 9.18 2.90 -2.70
CA GLY A 104 8.61 1.68 -2.17
C GLY A 104 8.80 1.56 -0.67
N VAL A 105 7.96 0.75 -0.07
CA VAL A 105 8.14 0.28 1.31
C VAL A 105 7.94 -1.22 1.35
N SER A 106 8.85 -1.93 1.99
CA SER A 106 8.71 -3.36 2.22
C SER A 106 8.70 -3.69 3.70
N TYR A 107 7.91 -4.71 4.05
CA TYR A 107 7.81 -5.24 5.39
C TYR A 107 7.90 -6.76 5.36
N ASP A 108 8.83 -7.31 6.15
CA ASP A 108 9.03 -8.75 6.28
C ASP A 108 8.51 -9.24 7.63
N PHE A 109 7.71 -10.30 7.62
CA PHE A 109 7.19 -10.91 8.84
C PHE A 109 7.01 -12.42 8.67
N THR A 110 7.01 -13.12 9.79
CA THR A 110 6.77 -14.56 9.81
C THR A 110 5.34 -14.82 10.29
N ILE A 111 4.57 -15.59 9.53
CA ILE A 111 3.25 -16.03 9.95
C ILE A 111 3.42 -17.02 11.12
N PRO A 112 2.67 -16.86 12.23
CA PRO A 112 2.78 -17.79 13.36
C PRO A 112 2.59 -19.24 12.92
N SER A 113 3.44 -20.13 13.42
CA SER A 113 3.46 -21.54 13.01
C SER A 113 2.19 -22.32 13.39
N ASN A 114 1.39 -21.78 14.30
CA ASN A 114 0.09 -22.33 14.73
C ASN A 114 -1.11 -21.65 14.04
N ALA A 115 -0.90 -20.72 13.12
CA ALA A 115 -1.97 -20.02 12.40
C ALA A 115 -2.39 -20.81 11.15
N ASN A 116 -3.54 -21.47 11.20
CA ASN A 116 -4.13 -22.12 10.02
C ASN A 116 -4.74 -21.11 9.03
N THR A 117 -5.24 -20.00 9.55
CA THR A 117 -5.79 -18.87 8.79
C THR A 117 -5.03 -17.61 9.15
N TYR A 118 -4.70 -16.81 8.16
CA TYR A 118 -4.01 -15.54 8.37
C TYR A 118 -4.39 -14.54 7.27
N ASN A 119 -4.98 -13.43 7.68
CA ASN A 119 -5.43 -12.39 6.75
C ASN A 119 -4.88 -11.04 7.20
N ILE A 120 -4.46 -10.23 6.23
CA ILE A 120 -4.10 -8.83 6.45
C ILE A 120 -5.08 -7.96 5.68
N ILE A 121 -5.66 -6.98 6.36
CA ILE A 121 -6.45 -5.92 5.71
C ILE A 121 -5.58 -4.67 5.66
N TYR A 122 -5.42 -4.11 4.47
CA TYR A 122 -4.82 -2.79 4.30
C TYR A 122 -5.75 -1.89 3.52
N ASN A 123 -5.57 -0.58 3.70
CA ASN A 123 -6.29 0.43 2.97
C ASN A 123 -5.31 1.22 2.12
N TYR A 124 -5.71 1.58 0.91
CA TYR A 124 -4.92 2.40 0.02
C TYR A 124 -5.78 3.43 -0.71
N ALA A 125 -5.17 4.53 -1.05
CA ALA A 125 -5.69 5.53 -1.96
C ALA A 125 -4.61 5.82 -3.01
N VAL A 126 -5.00 6.23 -4.21
CA VAL A 126 -4.08 6.42 -5.33
C VAL A 126 -4.38 7.73 -6.04
N VAL A 127 -3.34 8.41 -6.50
CA VAL A 127 -3.44 9.58 -7.38
C VAL A 127 -2.41 9.43 -8.48
N PHE A 128 -2.86 9.49 -9.74
CA PHE A 128 -1.98 9.42 -10.93
C PHE A 128 -2.25 10.58 -11.87
N GLN A 129 -1.22 11.21 -12.40
CA GLN A 129 -1.35 11.94 -13.66
C GLN A 129 -1.40 10.96 -14.83
N ASP A 130 -2.36 11.15 -15.74
CA ASP A 130 -2.49 10.31 -16.94
C ASP A 130 -2.13 11.08 -18.20
N PRO A 131 -0.87 10.98 -18.65
CA PRO A 131 -0.42 11.66 -19.87
C PRO A 131 -0.90 11.03 -21.17
N GLY A 132 -1.61 9.89 -21.13
CA GLY A 132 -2.01 9.15 -22.33
C GLY A 132 -0.84 8.49 -23.06
N HIS A 133 0.23 8.14 -22.34
CA HIS A 133 1.38 7.41 -22.88
C HIS A 133 1.07 5.92 -23.06
N PHE A 134 2.01 5.15 -23.61
CA PHE A 134 1.92 3.68 -23.59
C PHE A 134 2.04 3.16 -22.15
N GLU A 135 1.47 1.99 -21.90
CA GLU A 135 1.49 1.34 -20.57
C GLU A 135 2.91 1.26 -19.98
N SER A 136 3.91 0.98 -20.83
CA SER A 136 5.33 0.93 -20.43
C SER A 136 5.92 2.26 -19.98
N GLU A 137 5.14 3.33 -20.02
CA GLU A 137 5.60 4.70 -19.77
C GLU A 137 4.76 5.39 -18.69
N GLN A 138 3.64 4.80 -18.32
CA GLN A 138 2.64 5.37 -17.42
C GLN A 138 3.05 5.27 -15.94
N PRO A 139 2.60 6.22 -15.10
CA PRO A 139 2.65 6.06 -13.64
C PRO A 139 1.93 4.79 -13.18
N ARG A 140 2.42 4.19 -12.10
CA ARG A 140 1.86 2.93 -11.60
C ARG A 140 1.98 2.75 -10.09
N LEU A 141 1.11 1.92 -9.55
CA LEU A 141 1.18 1.36 -8.20
C LEU A 141 1.22 -0.17 -8.28
N ASP A 142 2.19 -0.78 -7.62
CA ASP A 142 2.27 -2.23 -7.47
C ASP A 142 2.19 -2.62 -5.99
N LEU A 143 1.49 -3.71 -5.72
CA LEU A 143 1.73 -4.52 -4.53
C LEU A 143 2.28 -5.87 -4.97
N LEU A 144 3.44 -6.23 -4.43
CA LEU A 144 4.05 -7.53 -4.58
C LEU A 144 4.05 -8.25 -3.22
N VAL A 145 3.41 -9.41 -3.16
CA VAL A 145 3.43 -10.28 -1.98
C VAL A 145 4.31 -11.49 -2.29
N GLN A 146 5.35 -11.69 -1.50
CA GLN A 146 6.34 -12.75 -1.71
C GLN A 146 6.41 -13.68 -0.51
N ASN A 147 6.46 -14.96 -0.76
CA ASN A 147 6.89 -15.96 0.21
C ASN A 147 8.40 -16.12 0.11
N LEU A 148 9.12 -15.51 1.03
CA LEU A 148 10.59 -15.51 1.05
C LEU A 148 11.16 -16.89 1.44
N THR A 149 10.40 -17.69 2.17
CA THR A 149 10.83 -19.05 2.58
C THR A 149 10.93 -19.97 1.35
N ASP A 150 9.94 -19.90 0.45
CA ASP A 150 9.86 -20.78 -0.71
C ASP A 150 10.31 -20.06 -2.01
N ASN A 151 10.71 -18.79 -1.91
CA ASN A 151 11.11 -17.93 -3.02
C ASN A 151 10.07 -17.86 -4.14
N THR A 152 8.81 -17.66 -3.76
CA THR A 152 7.66 -17.60 -4.68
C THR A 152 6.88 -16.31 -4.54
N VAL A 153 6.21 -15.88 -5.62
CA VAL A 153 5.26 -14.77 -5.60
C VAL A 153 3.86 -15.31 -5.33
N ILE A 154 3.14 -14.67 -4.42
CA ILE A 154 1.73 -14.96 -4.12
C ILE A 154 0.88 -14.13 -5.08
N SER A 155 0.64 -14.65 -6.28
CA SER A 155 0.04 -13.89 -7.39
C SER A 155 -1.40 -13.45 -7.13
N CYS A 156 -2.20 -14.24 -6.41
CA CYS A 156 -3.58 -13.86 -6.05
C CYS A 156 -3.68 -12.70 -5.06
N SER A 157 -2.57 -12.38 -4.39
CA SER A 157 -2.46 -11.26 -3.44
C SER A 157 -1.61 -10.11 -3.99
N SER A 158 -1.06 -10.24 -5.19
CA SER A 158 -0.26 -9.22 -5.87
C SER A 158 -1.07 -8.55 -6.97
N PHE A 159 -0.88 -7.25 -7.17
CA PHE A 159 -1.55 -6.51 -8.25
C PHE A 159 -0.71 -5.33 -8.74
N SER A 160 -1.08 -4.81 -9.91
CA SER A 160 -0.54 -3.60 -10.49
C SER A 160 -1.67 -2.73 -11.04
N PHE A 161 -1.62 -1.44 -10.75
CA PHE A 161 -2.44 -0.41 -11.39
C PHE A 161 -1.52 0.57 -12.13
N PHE A 162 -1.91 0.94 -13.34
CA PHE A 162 -1.25 1.99 -14.12
C PHE A 162 -2.31 2.84 -14.82
N ALA A 163 -1.99 4.12 -15.04
CA ALA A 163 -2.83 4.99 -15.85
C ALA A 163 -2.84 4.46 -17.30
N ASN A 164 -3.99 4.44 -17.99
CA ASN A 164 -4.10 3.82 -19.32
C ASN A 164 -5.00 4.61 -20.30
N GLY A 165 -5.23 5.90 -20.03
CA GLY A 165 -6.10 6.75 -20.86
C GLY A 165 -7.59 6.48 -20.70
N SER A 166 -7.97 5.54 -19.85
CA SER A 166 -9.35 5.19 -19.53
C SER A 166 -9.53 5.07 -18.03
N PRO A 167 -10.70 5.38 -17.47
CA PRO A 167 -10.91 5.24 -16.04
C PRO A 167 -10.79 3.78 -15.63
N LEU A 168 -9.80 3.52 -14.77
CA LEU A 168 -9.69 2.22 -14.08
C LEU A 168 -10.92 2.03 -13.16
N PRO A 169 -11.34 0.81 -12.90
CA PRO A 169 -12.46 0.55 -12.00
C PRO A 169 -12.27 1.20 -10.62
N GLY A 170 -13.22 2.07 -10.26
CA GLY A 170 -13.21 2.82 -9.00
C GLY A 170 -12.26 4.01 -8.97
N PHE A 171 -11.70 4.42 -10.11
CA PHE A 171 -11.02 5.71 -10.24
C PHE A 171 -11.99 6.79 -10.72
N GLU A 172 -11.76 8.01 -10.29
CA GLU A 172 -12.51 9.20 -10.63
C GLU A 172 -11.56 10.27 -11.18
N LEU A 173 -12.07 11.11 -12.08
CA LEU A 173 -11.35 12.26 -12.60
C LEU A 173 -11.30 13.36 -11.53
N SER A 174 -10.09 13.83 -11.22
CA SER A 174 -9.91 14.95 -10.30
C SER A 174 -10.53 16.23 -10.82
N PRO A 175 -11.25 16.99 -9.99
CA PRO A 175 -11.66 18.34 -10.34
C PRO A 175 -10.49 19.32 -10.43
N ASN A 176 -9.33 18.95 -9.89
CA ASN A 176 -8.08 19.71 -9.97
C ASN A 176 -7.13 19.03 -10.97
N PRO A 177 -7.09 19.48 -12.24
CA PRO A 177 -6.34 18.80 -13.30
C PRO A 177 -4.81 19.00 -13.20
N GLY A 178 -4.30 19.69 -12.17
CA GLY A 178 -2.87 20.04 -12.18
C GLY A 178 -2.48 20.87 -13.40
N SER A 179 -1.42 20.55 -14.09
CA SER A 179 -0.93 21.25 -15.28
C SER A 179 -1.47 20.64 -16.57
N ASN A 180 -2.72 20.87 -16.94
CA ASN A 180 -3.34 20.43 -18.22
C ASN A 180 -3.33 18.91 -18.51
N THR A 181 -2.83 18.09 -17.61
CA THR A 181 -2.84 16.63 -17.72
C THR A 181 -3.90 16.07 -16.78
N PRO A 182 -4.82 15.21 -17.25
CA PRO A 182 -5.81 14.59 -16.38
C PRO A 182 -5.15 13.92 -15.17
N VAL A 183 -5.76 14.10 -14.01
CA VAL A 183 -5.38 13.40 -12.79
C VAL A 183 -6.52 12.48 -12.40
N TRP A 184 -6.23 11.21 -12.28
CA TRP A 184 -7.16 10.21 -11.80
C TRP A 184 -6.84 9.86 -10.36
N TYR A 185 -7.86 9.70 -9.54
CA TYR A 185 -7.68 9.29 -8.16
C TYR A 185 -8.63 8.15 -7.78
N LYS A 186 -8.22 7.37 -6.82
CA LYS A 186 -9.02 6.36 -6.15
C LYS A 186 -9.02 6.66 -4.66
N ASN A 187 -10.21 6.88 -4.11
CA ASN A 187 -10.39 7.10 -2.68
C ASN A 187 -10.02 5.84 -1.87
N TRP A 188 -9.83 5.99 -0.59
CA TRP A 188 -9.50 4.91 0.34
C TRP A 188 -10.34 3.65 0.10
N THR A 189 -9.66 2.58 -0.17
CA THR A 189 -10.25 1.27 -0.48
C THR A 189 -9.57 0.21 0.38
N ALA A 190 -10.36 -0.61 1.04
CA ALA A 190 -9.87 -1.73 1.82
C ALA A 190 -9.64 -2.95 0.92
N VAL A 191 -8.53 -3.65 1.15
CA VAL A 191 -8.20 -4.92 0.50
C VAL A 191 -7.81 -5.94 1.56
N SER A 192 -8.32 -7.16 1.42
CA SER A 192 -7.92 -8.29 2.25
C SER A 192 -6.93 -9.17 1.48
N LEU A 193 -5.78 -9.44 2.09
CA LEU A 193 -4.81 -10.42 1.61
C LEU A 193 -5.04 -11.72 2.36
N ASN A 194 -5.38 -12.78 1.62
CA ASN A 194 -5.46 -14.12 2.18
C ASN A 194 -4.06 -14.76 2.15
N LEU A 195 -3.56 -15.12 3.33
CA LEU A 195 -2.29 -15.80 3.54
C LEU A 195 -2.49 -17.14 4.26
N ASP A 196 -3.65 -17.78 4.10
CA ASP A 196 -3.96 -19.07 4.68
C ASP A 196 -2.99 -20.14 4.20
N ASN A 197 -2.76 -21.14 5.02
CA ASN A 197 -1.85 -22.26 4.77
C ASN A 197 -0.36 -21.87 4.61
N LEU A 198 0.01 -20.66 5.06
CA LEU A 198 1.40 -20.18 5.04
C LEU A 198 2.01 -20.12 6.46
N ALA A 199 1.50 -20.92 7.39
CA ALA A 199 2.00 -21.00 8.76
C ALA A 199 3.51 -21.26 8.80
N GLY A 200 4.24 -20.46 9.57
CA GLY A 200 5.70 -20.52 9.69
C GLY A 200 6.49 -19.96 8.51
N LYS A 201 5.80 -19.48 7.45
CA LYS A 201 6.49 -18.87 6.29
C LYS A 201 6.85 -17.42 6.56
N ASN A 202 7.96 -16.98 5.99
CA ASN A 202 8.39 -15.59 6.00
C ASN A 202 7.84 -14.89 4.75
N ILE A 203 7.04 -13.84 4.96
CA ILE A 203 6.31 -13.12 3.92
C ILE A 203 6.86 -11.70 3.81
N ARG A 204 7.01 -11.22 2.60
CA ARG A 204 7.27 -9.81 2.29
C ARG A 204 6.05 -9.18 1.63
N LEU A 205 5.61 -8.06 2.19
CA LEU A 205 4.76 -7.10 1.50
C LEU A 205 5.66 -6.04 0.89
N PHE A 206 5.45 -5.70 -0.38
CA PHE A 206 6.21 -4.66 -1.04
C PHE A 206 5.27 -3.77 -1.84
N PHE A 207 4.98 -2.59 -1.32
CA PHE A 207 4.25 -1.53 -2.01
C PHE A 207 5.24 -0.67 -2.78
N LYS A 208 4.93 -0.40 -4.05
CA LYS A 208 5.79 0.39 -4.94
C LYS A 208 4.93 1.35 -5.74
N THR A 209 5.39 2.57 -5.91
CA THR A 209 4.83 3.55 -6.83
C THR A 209 5.90 4.05 -7.77
N ALA A 210 5.49 4.58 -8.91
CA ALA A 210 6.40 5.09 -9.91
C ALA A 210 5.76 6.19 -10.75
N ASP A 211 6.55 7.19 -11.07
CA ASP A 211 6.25 8.23 -12.05
C ASP A 211 6.17 7.69 -13.48
N CYS A 212 5.82 8.55 -14.43
CA CYS A 212 6.01 8.24 -15.83
C CYS A 212 7.50 8.26 -16.22
N THR A 213 7.85 7.53 -17.27
CA THR A 213 9.24 7.42 -17.74
C THR A 213 9.79 8.69 -18.42
N PHE A 214 8.95 9.70 -18.69
CA PHE A 214 9.33 10.95 -19.38
C PHE A 214 9.67 12.14 -18.47
N ARG A 215 9.68 11.97 -17.16
CA ARG A 215 10.01 13.03 -16.17
C ARG A 215 9.04 14.20 -16.09
N ILE A 216 7.80 14.05 -16.51
CA ILE A 216 6.83 15.16 -16.57
C ILE A 216 5.50 14.86 -15.88
N HIS A 217 5.29 13.64 -15.37
CA HIS A 217 4.06 13.23 -14.70
C HIS A 217 4.37 12.38 -13.48
N PHE A 218 3.62 12.61 -12.40
CA PHE A 218 3.79 11.92 -11.13
C PHE A 218 2.85 10.71 -10.97
N GLY A 219 3.22 9.77 -10.07
CA GLY A 219 2.43 8.60 -9.69
C GLY A 219 2.53 8.20 -8.22
#